data_dc0e8e87805962992dd890902fe90bb9
#
_entry.id   dc0e8e87805962992dd890902fe90bb9
#
_cell.length_a   1.000
_cell.length_b   1.000
_cell.length_c   1.000
_cell.angle_alpha   90.00
_cell.angle_beta   90.00
_cell.angle_gamma   90.00
#
_symmetry.space_group_name_H-M   'P 1'
#
loop_
_entity.id
_entity.type
_entity.pdbx_description
1 polymer ?
#
loop_
_entity_poly.entity_id
_entity_poly.type
_entity_poly.pdbx_seq_one_letter_code
_entity_poly.pdbx_strand_id
1 'polypeptide(L)'
;MAFQSVWYGSSMPEKLINVFEEDLNNNFGEQMADSRLHGDSLNKDKRNSKNAWVPTHHWTAGLVWHYIERANRENFLYDIRNIDGENMQYTQYSVGEFYGWHNDAGLPTHYKPVSV
;
A
#
# COMPACT_ATOMS: atom_id res chain seq x y z
N MET A 1 30.43 5.56 1.19
CA MET A 1 29.12 6.16 1.01
C MET A 1 28.12 5.08 0.60
N ALA A 2 27.04 4.95 1.34
CA ALA A 2 26.03 3.96 0.99
C ALA A 2 25.35 4.34 -0.32
N PHE A 3 25.20 3.38 -1.22
CA PHE A 3 24.53 3.58 -2.48
C PHE A 3 23.04 3.23 -2.33
N GLN A 4 22.18 4.20 -2.59
CA GLN A 4 20.73 4.00 -2.52
C GLN A 4 20.18 3.59 -3.87
N SER A 5 19.42 2.51 -3.89
CA SER A 5 18.69 2.09 -5.08
C SER A 5 17.32 2.75 -5.12
N VAL A 6 16.76 2.89 -6.32
CA VAL A 6 15.38 3.37 -6.49
C VAL A 6 14.35 2.31 -6.12
N TRP A 7 14.79 1.08 -5.92
CA TRP A 7 13.93 -0.03 -5.50
C TRP A 7 14.68 -0.92 -4.50
N TYR A 8 13.92 -1.66 -3.73
CA TYR A 8 14.42 -2.62 -2.76
C TYR A 8 13.50 -3.83 -2.78
N GLY A 9 14.09 -5.00 -2.82
CA GLY A 9 13.34 -6.26 -2.81
C GLY A 9 13.67 -7.08 -1.58
N SER A 10 12.66 -7.68 -1.00
CA SER A 10 12.81 -8.70 0.03
C SER A 10 11.72 -9.75 -0.15
N SER A 11 11.84 -10.86 0.54
CA SER A 11 10.86 -11.93 0.46
C SER A 11 10.29 -12.25 1.82
N MET A 12 9.02 -12.59 1.83
CA MET A 12 8.33 -13.10 3.02
C MET A 12 8.16 -14.62 2.85
N PRO A 13 8.37 -15.42 3.91
CA PRO A 13 8.13 -16.86 3.81
C PRO A 13 6.71 -17.17 3.31
N GLU A 14 6.59 -18.13 2.41
CA GLU A 14 5.29 -18.50 1.81
C GLU A 14 4.24 -18.83 2.86
N LYS A 15 4.63 -19.55 3.90
CA LYS A 15 3.72 -19.89 5.00
C LYS A 15 3.15 -18.66 5.67
N LEU A 16 3.97 -17.63 5.85
CA LEU A 16 3.54 -16.36 6.45
C LEU A 16 2.63 -15.60 5.50
N ILE A 17 2.91 -15.61 4.20
CA ILE A 17 2.05 -15.00 3.18
C ILE A 17 0.66 -15.64 3.23
N ASN A 18 0.60 -16.97 3.33
CA ASN A 18 -0.67 -17.70 3.35
C ASN A 18 -1.52 -17.31 4.57
N VAL A 19 -0.93 -17.23 5.74
CA VAL A 19 -1.62 -16.79 6.96
C VAL A 19 -2.07 -15.32 6.84
N PHE A 20 -1.22 -14.49 6.29
CA PHE A 20 -1.50 -13.08 6.07
C PHE A 20 -2.72 -12.89 5.15
N GLU A 21 -2.72 -13.55 4.01
CA GLU A 21 -3.84 -13.48 3.06
C GLU A 21 -5.13 -14.06 3.64
N GLU A 22 -5.04 -15.18 4.34
CA GLU A 22 -6.19 -15.80 4.96
C GLU A 22 -6.86 -14.86 5.98
N ASP A 23 -6.08 -14.24 6.84
CA ASP A 23 -6.60 -13.32 7.84
C ASP A 23 -7.19 -12.06 7.20
N LEU A 24 -6.55 -11.51 6.17
CA LEU A 24 -7.10 -10.37 5.45
C LEU A 24 -8.44 -10.72 4.80
N ASN A 25 -8.53 -11.85 4.14
CA ASN A 25 -9.76 -12.29 3.48
C ASN A 25 -10.87 -12.58 4.48
N ASN A 26 -10.56 -13.23 5.60
CA ASN A 26 -11.54 -13.56 6.62
C ASN A 26 -12.08 -12.33 7.34
N ASN A 27 -11.25 -11.34 7.59
CA ASN A 27 -11.64 -10.15 8.34
C ASN A 27 -12.15 -9.00 7.47
N PHE A 28 -11.68 -8.89 6.23
CA PHE A 28 -11.94 -7.73 5.38
C PHE A 28 -12.48 -8.08 4.00
N GLY A 29 -12.55 -9.36 3.63
CA GLY A 29 -13.01 -9.78 2.31
C GLY A 29 -14.42 -9.32 1.98
N GLU A 30 -15.31 -9.30 2.94
CA GLU A 30 -16.70 -8.85 2.74
C GLU A 30 -16.81 -7.33 2.61
N GLN A 31 -15.78 -6.60 3.01
CA GLN A 31 -15.75 -5.14 2.93
C GLN A 31 -15.18 -4.63 1.60
N MET A 32 -14.81 -5.55 0.71
CA MET A 32 -14.25 -5.18 -0.59
C MET A 32 -15.28 -4.40 -1.41
N ALA A 33 -14.87 -3.23 -1.87
CA ALA A 33 -15.67 -2.35 -2.70
C ALA A 33 -14.83 -1.82 -3.85
N ASP A 34 -15.49 -1.30 -4.89
CA ASP A 34 -14.80 -0.70 -6.02
C ASP A 34 -13.83 0.39 -5.56
N SER A 35 -12.61 0.30 -6.04
CA SER A 35 -11.56 1.26 -5.70
C SER A 35 -11.86 2.63 -6.30
N ARG A 36 -11.56 3.67 -5.55
CA ARG A 36 -11.78 5.05 -5.95
C ARG A 36 -10.45 5.74 -6.21
N LEU A 37 -10.51 6.80 -6.98
CA LEU A 37 -9.37 7.66 -7.21
C LEU A 37 -9.20 8.64 -6.04
N HIS A 38 -8.11 9.39 -6.08
CA HIS A 38 -7.88 10.49 -5.16
C HIS A 38 -9.09 11.45 -5.16
N GLY A 39 -9.53 11.88 -3.99
CA GLY A 39 -10.73 12.69 -3.87
C GLY A 39 -12.03 11.91 -3.87
N ASP A 40 -11.97 10.61 -3.63
CA ASP A 40 -13.12 9.72 -3.48
C ASP A 40 -13.98 9.60 -4.74
N SER A 41 -13.39 9.79 -5.91
CA SER A 41 -14.08 9.63 -7.20
C SER A 41 -13.95 8.19 -7.72
N LEU A 42 -15.02 7.70 -8.36
CA LEU A 42 -15.03 6.41 -9.02
C LEU A 42 -14.85 6.60 -10.53
N ASN A 43 -13.78 6.03 -11.08
CA ASN A 43 -13.51 6.08 -12.52
C ASN A 43 -12.84 4.78 -12.98
N LYS A 44 -13.63 3.87 -13.51
CA LYS A 44 -13.17 2.54 -13.92
C LYS A 44 -12.30 2.54 -15.18
N ASP A 45 -12.27 3.63 -15.94
CA ASP A 45 -11.35 3.77 -17.06
C ASP A 45 -9.91 4.00 -16.60
N LYS A 46 -9.72 4.58 -15.42
CA LYS A 46 -8.40 4.83 -14.83
C LYS A 46 -8.01 3.79 -13.81
N ARG A 47 -8.97 3.32 -13.01
CA ARG A 47 -8.74 2.30 -12.00
C ARG A 47 -9.94 1.36 -11.94
N ASN A 48 -9.67 0.09 -12.15
CA ASN A 48 -10.65 -0.97 -12.01
C ASN A 48 -10.06 -2.04 -11.08
N SER A 49 -10.45 -2.00 -9.83
CA SER A 49 -10.01 -2.93 -8.80
C SER A 49 -10.97 -2.84 -7.62
N LYS A 50 -10.74 -3.67 -6.62
CA LYS A 50 -11.49 -3.63 -5.37
C LYS A 50 -10.53 -3.48 -4.20
N ASN A 51 -10.94 -2.76 -3.18
CA ASN A 51 -10.14 -2.63 -1.99
C ASN A 51 -10.98 -2.54 -0.71
N ALA A 52 -10.35 -2.86 0.39
CA ALA A 52 -10.85 -2.64 1.73
C ALA A 52 -9.77 -1.91 2.54
N TRP A 53 -10.18 -1.23 3.59
CA TRP A 53 -9.27 -0.50 4.47
C TRP A 53 -9.04 -1.29 5.74
N VAL A 54 -7.78 -1.57 6.03
CA VAL A 54 -7.35 -2.36 7.18
C VAL A 54 -6.83 -1.41 8.25
N PRO A 55 -7.40 -1.44 9.46
CA PRO A 55 -6.93 -0.57 10.54
C PRO A 55 -5.47 -0.81 10.87
N THR A 56 -4.75 0.25 11.20
CA THR A 56 -3.31 0.16 11.51
C THR A 56 -3.00 -0.65 12.76
N HIS A 57 -3.99 -0.88 13.63
CA HIS A 57 -3.82 -1.74 14.80
C HIS A 57 -3.97 -3.23 14.49
N HIS A 58 -4.40 -3.60 13.28
CA HIS A 58 -4.46 -5.00 12.88
C HIS A 58 -3.04 -5.53 12.69
N TRP A 59 -2.80 -6.80 13.06
CA TRP A 59 -1.45 -7.36 13.03
C TRP A 59 -0.82 -7.34 11.62
N THR A 60 -1.63 -7.46 10.57
CA THR A 60 -1.13 -7.42 9.19
C THR A 60 -0.51 -6.08 8.83
N ALA A 61 -1.08 -4.98 9.32
CA ALA A 61 -0.50 -3.66 9.13
C ALA A 61 0.87 -3.54 9.82
N GLY A 62 0.99 -4.12 11.01
CA GLY A 62 2.27 -4.16 11.73
C GLY A 62 3.33 -4.95 10.97
N LEU A 63 2.94 -6.05 10.35
CA LEU A 63 3.87 -6.85 9.53
C LEU A 63 4.33 -6.07 8.29
N VAL A 64 3.42 -5.41 7.59
CA VAL A 64 3.76 -4.55 6.45
C VAL A 64 4.70 -3.44 6.89
N TRP A 65 4.42 -2.81 8.03
CA TRP A 65 5.28 -1.78 8.59
C TRP A 65 6.68 -2.28 8.88
N HIS A 66 6.80 -3.50 9.41
CA HIS A 66 8.10 -4.12 9.64
C HIS A 66 8.93 -4.18 8.36
N TYR A 67 8.33 -4.61 7.25
CA TYR A 67 9.04 -4.70 5.97
C TYR A 67 9.36 -3.33 5.38
N ILE A 68 8.46 -2.35 5.53
CA ILE A 68 8.70 -0.97 5.10
C ILE A 68 9.87 -0.37 5.90
N GLU A 69 9.85 -0.52 7.20
CA GLU A 69 10.90 0.01 8.07
C GLU A 69 12.25 -0.61 7.76
N ARG A 70 12.27 -1.92 7.51
CA ARG A 70 13.50 -2.61 7.14
C ARG A 70 14.04 -2.11 5.80
N ALA A 71 13.18 -1.99 4.78
CA ALA A 71 13.58 -1.46 3.48
C ALA A 71 14.11 -0.02 3.60
N ASN A 72 13.45 0.79 4.41
CA ASN A 72 13.89 2.17 4.63
C ASN A 72 15.25 2.24 5.33
N ARG A 73 15.43 1.46 6.36
CA ARG A 73 16.68 1.43 7.13
C ARG A 73 17.85 0.90 6.31
N GLU A 74 17.59 -0.08 5.46
CA GLU A 74 18.63 -0.72 4.65
C GLU A 74 18.93 0.02 3.35
N ASN A 75 17.99 0.79 2.81
CA ASN A 75 18.16 1.39 1.49
C ASN A 75 17.70 2.85 1.38
N PHE A 76 16.43 3.15 1.68
CA PHE A 76 15.87 4.46 1.32
C PHE A 76 16.28 5.60 2.24
N LEU A 77 16.41 5.33 3.53
CA LEU A 77 16.89 6.26 4.56
C LEU A 77 16.04 7.54 4.68
N TYR A 78 14.74 7.43 4.49
CA TYR A 78 13.81 8.52 4.74
C TYR A 78 13.53 8.69 6.24
N ASP A 79 13.17 9.89 6.64
CA ASP A 79 12.75 10.16 8.01
C ASP A 79 11.28 9.79 8.19
N ILE A 80 11.00 8.48 8.26
CA ILE A 80 9.68 7.96 8.57
C ILE A 80 9.70 7.27 9.93
N ARG A 81 8.68 7.49 10.75
CA ARG A 81 8.66 7.02 12.13
C ARG A 81 7.56 6.01 12.42
N ASN A 82 6.42 6.14 11.76
CA ASN A 82 5.28 5.25 11.98
C ASN A 82 4.33 5.29 10.78
N ILE A 83 3.38 4.37 10.77
CA ILE A 83 2.21 4.45 9.90
C ILE A 83 1.22 5.37 10.60
N ASP A 84 1.07 6.59 10.12
CA ASP A 84 0.28 7.58 10.80
C ASP A 84 -0.86 8.10 9.93
N GLY A 85 -2.03 8.22 10.54
CA GLY A 85 -3.18 8.90 9.98
C GLY A 85 -4.03 8.12 8.99
N GLU A 86 -3.52 7.12 8.32
CA GLU A 86 -4.28 6.37 7.32
C GLU A 86 -4.25 4.87 7.58
N ASN A 87 -5.35 4.20 7.21
CA ASN A 87 -5.42 2.76 7.25
C ASN A 87 -4.65 2.15 6.08
N MET A 88 -4.23 0.90 6.24
CA MET A 88 -3.60 0.16 5.16
C MET A 88 -4.64 -0.22 4.10
N GLN A 89 -4.33 0.03 2.84
CA GLN A 89 -5.20 -0.38 1.75
C GLN A 89 -4.90 -1.83 1.34
N TYR A 90 -5.91 -2.68 1.42
CA TYR A 90 -5.85 -4.04 0.87
C TYR A 90 -6.58 -4.04 -0.47
N THR A 91 -5.83 -4.19 -1.56
CA THR A 91 -6.36 -4.09 -2.92
C THR A 91 -6.32 -5.44 -3.60
N GLN A 92 -7.39 -5.76 -4.32
CA GLN A 92 -7.50 -6.97 -5.11
C GLN A 92 -7.71 -6.61 -6.58
N TYR A 93 -6.90 -7.20 -7.43
CA TYR A 93 -7.02 -7.11 -8.88
C TYR A 93 -7.36 -8.49 -9.44
N SER A 94 -8.55 -8.63 -10.03
CA SER A 94 -8.92 -9.82 -10.78
C SER A 94 -8.42 -9.72 -12.22
N VAL A 95 -8.52 -10.81 -12.95
CA VAL A 95 -8.09 -10.81 -14.37
C VAL A 95 -8.81 -9.71 -15.14
N GLY A 96 -8.03 -8.89 -15.85
CA GLY A 96 -8.55 -7.75 -16.62
C GLY A 96 -8.73 -6.46 -15.82
N GLU A 97 -8.58 -6.51 -14.51
CA GLU A 97 -8.63 -5.31 -13.68
C GLU A 97 -7.26 -4.63 -13.63
N PHE A 98 -7.24 -3.33 -13.38
CA PHE A 98 -6.03 -2.53 -13.47
C PHE A 98 -6.12 -1.22 -12.71
N TYR A 99 -4.96 -0.62 -12.50
CA TYR A 99 -4.83 0.79 -12.14
C TYR A 99 -3.89 1.44 -13.16
N GLY A 100 -4.36 2.44 -13.88
CA GLY A 100 -3.56 3.14 -14.88
C GLY A 100 -2.38 3.89 -14.25
N TRP A 101 -1.48 4.36 -15.09
CA TRP A 101 -0.35 5.18 -14.64
C TRP A 101 -0.87 6.40 -13.85
N HIS A 102 -0.31 6.63 -12.69
CA HIS A 102 -0.76 7.67 -11.78
C HIS A 102 0.36 8.13 -10.86
N ASN A 103 0.11 9.22 -10.15
CA ASN A 103 0.99 9.73 -9.12
C ASN A 103 0.28 9.59 -7.77
N ASP A 104 0.90 8.90 -6.82
CA ASP A 104 0.31 8.67 -5.50
C ASP A 104 0.26 9.94 -4.64
N ALA A 105 1.17 10.88 -4.87
CA ALA A 105 1.30 12.06 -4.02
C ALA A 105 0.19 13.08 -4.20
N GLY A 106 -0.60 13.02 -5.29
CA GLY A 106 -1.55 14.06 -5.62
C GLY A 106 -0.82 15.39 -5.96
N LEU A 107 -1.54 16.37 -6.48
CA LEU A 107 -0.98 17.65 -6.87
C LEU A 107 -1.82 18.82 -6.32
N PRO A 108 -1.79 19.12 -5.01
CA PRO A 108 -2.39 20.34 -4.53
C PRO A 108 -1.65 21.55 -5.12
N THR A 109 -2.38 22.59 -5.46
CA THR A 109 -1.84 23.75 -6.20
C THR A 109 -0.74 24.52 -5.49
N HIS A 110 -0.61 24.37 -4.18
CA HIS A 110 0.39 25.07 -3.35
C HIS A 110 1.34 24.12 -2.63
N TYR A 111 1.36 22.87 -3.02
CA TYR A 111 2.19 21.84 -2.42
C TYR A 111 3.23 21.40 -3.42
N LYS A 112 4.50 21.44 -3.04
CA LYS A 112 5.56 20.84 -3.83
C LYS A 112 5.74 19.40 -3.32
N PRO A 113 5.36 18.40 -4.07
CA PRO A 113 5.63 17.04 -3.66
C PRO A 113 7.13 16.86 -3.55
N VAL A 114 7.58 16.41 -2.39
CA VAL A 114 8.93 15.89 -2.27
C VAL A 114 8.92 14.62 -3.10
N SER A 115 9.75 14.52 -4.12
CA SER A 115 9.83 13.28 -4.89
C SER A 115 10.31 12.16 -4.00
N VAL A 116 9.50 11.20 -3.87
CA VAL A 116 9.75 10.01 -3.09
C VAL A 116 10.09 8.88 -4.04
#